data_7cfd7a01e5c585451d20f41a5aba40d2
#
_entry.id   7cfd7a01e5c585451d20f41a5aba40d2
#
_cell.length_a   1.000
_cell.length_b   1.000
_cell.length_c   1.000
_cell.angle_alpha   90.00
_cell.angle_beta   90.00
_cell.angle_gamma   90.00
#
_symmetry.space_group_name_H-M   'P 1'
#
loop_
_entity.id
_entity.type
_entity.pdbx_description
1 polymer ?
#
loop_
_entity_poly.entity_id
_entity_poly.type
_entity_poly.pdbx_seq_one_letter_code
_entity_poly.pdbx_strand_id
1 'polypeptide(L)'
;MLVHNAVKGDSRVQKTARSAADAGWDVILLGRSKDRQAHTWQEGAAEVRLIPMSSPLTKRPHDFRRRWLRGPLAYPPTGVAAYRHQSVKAWRADLRVRQSLLVLAARSGRPPAALPLRRAALRAQQVLAKLVAGWVGLRYRQLNRAQEARRRLTGPWDRAQAFVWQKVMGDRAWRKLEPRLWDFELAFGPVIDKLKPDLIHAHDFRMVGVAARAAIRGRAAGRDVKLVWDVHEFLPGINPGGNTAQWLPGLRAAEREYGRYADAVITVSESLGDLLVQEHGLKQRPYVVLNAPHGTHTPDDDELDLPVPDIRAICGIGPDVPLLVYSGGAAVQRGLDTMVEALPQLDDVHVGFVVPSATDPYVQQLLARAAELGVADRVHLLPYVRFWQVVPFLSGADVGVIPIHHWPNHEIALITKFFEYSHARLPIVVSDVRTMAETVRRTGQGEVFRAEDVTDYVRAVRAVLADPKRYRAAYDEPGLLERWTWEAQAEVLDEVYTRLLPGRPGPQTG
;
A
#
# COMPACT_ATOMS: atom_id res chain seq x y z
N MET A 1 18.88 2.54 13.44
CA MET A 1 18.00 2.27 12.27
C MET A 1 16.88 3.29 12.24
N LEU A 2 16.35 3.63 11.05
CA LEU A 2 15.33 4.68 10.88
C LEU A 2 14.18 4.18 10.04
N VAL A 3 12.92 4.35 10.53
CA VAL A 3 11.71 4.05 9.77
C VAL A 3 10.66 5.15 9.92
N HIS A 4 9.85 5.38 8.90
CA HIS A 4 8.84 6.46 8.87
C HIS A 4 7.50 6.11 9.54
N ASN A 5 7.31 4.86 9.92
CA ASN A 5 6.09 4.32 10.53
C ASN A 5 6.26 4.03 12.04
N ALA A 6 5.28 3.38 12.65
CA ALA A 6 5.27 3.08 14.09
C ALA A 6 5.93 1.74 14.45
N VAL A 7 6.76 1.16 13.58
CA VAL A 7 7.47 -0.12 13.74
C VAL A 7 6.52 -1.33 13.81
N LYS A 8 5.58 -1.33 14.76
CA LYS A 8 4.63 -2.45 14.92
C LYS A 8 3.86 -2.75 13.65
N GLY A 9 3.95 -3.98 13.17
CA GLY A 9 3.34 -4.45 11.93
C GLY A 9 4.23 -4.29 10.67
N ASP A 10 5.46 -3.78 10.83
CA ASP A 10 6.47 -3.77 9.77
C ASP A 10 7.49 -4.89 10.04
N SER A 11 7.16 -6.10 9.57
CA SER A 11 7.93 -7.30 9.88
C SER A 11 9.38 -7.22 9.39
N ARG A 12 9.64 -6.59 8.23
CA ARG A 12 11.02 -6.43 7.72
C ARG A 12 11.87 -5.59 8.67
N VAL A 13 11.35 -4.45 9.10
CA VAL A 13 12.06 -3.53 9.99
C VAL A 13 12.33 -4.17 11.36
N GLN A 14 11.32 -4.87 11.92
CA GLN A 14 11.45 -5.60 13.19
C GLN A 14 12.49 -6.71 13.09
N LYS A 15 12.42 -7.56 12.07
CA LYS A 15 13.40 -8.63 11.82
C LYS A 15 14.81 -8.08 11.62
N THR A 16 14.96 -7.00 10.83
CA THR A 16 16.27 -6.35 10.60
C THR A 16 16.88 -5.84 11.90
N ALA A 17 16.09 -5.19 12.76
CA ALA A 17 16.59 -4.67 14.04
C ALA A 17 16.96 -5.78 15.00
N ARG A 18 16.11 -6.80 15.15
CA ARG A 18 16.34 -7.96 16.02
C ARG A 18 17.58 -8.73 15.58
N SER A 19 17.68 -9.12 14.32
CA SER A 19 18.82 -9.91 13.83
C SER A 19 20.15 -9.16 13.93
N ALA A 20 20.16 -7.85 13.68
CA ALA A 20 21.37 -7.07 13.89
C ALA A 20 21.80 -7.02 15.37
N ALA A 21 20.81 -6.89 16.28
CA ALA A 21 21.11 -6.92 17.71
C ALA A 21 21.57 -8.31 18.19
N ASP A 22 20.94 -9.37 17.68
CA ASP A 22 21.33 -10.76 17.97
C ASP A 22 22.75 -11.09 17.44
N ALA A 23 23.16 -10.43 16.33
CA ALA A 23 24.53 -10.48 15.80
C ALA A 23 25.53 -9.59 16.60
N GLY A 24 25.13 -9.01 17.73
CA GLY A 24 26.00 -8.25 18.64
C GLY A 24 26.13 -6.76 18.33
N TRP A 25 25.34 -6.21 17.40
CA TRP A 25 25.30 -4.77 17.17
C TRP A 25 24.47 -4.05 18.25
N ASP A 26 24.93 -2.87 18.70
CA ASP A 26 24.12 -1.97 19.55
C ASP A 26 23.07 -1.27 18.67
N VAL A 27 21.83 -1.73 18.72
CA VAL A 27 20.78 -1.32 17.80
C VAL A 27 19.72 -0.45 18.49
N ILE A 28 19.59 0.79 18.00
CA ILE A 28 18.46 1.66 18.33
C ILE A 28 17.64 1.88 17.07
N LEU A 29 16.37 1.41 17.08
CA LEU A 29 15.41 1.59 16.00
C LEU A 29 14.50 2.79 16.30
N LEU A 30 14.63 3.84 15.50
CA LEU A 30 13.80 5.04 15.60
C LEU A 30 12.62 4.95 14.64
N GLY A 31 11.41 4.99 15.19
CA GLY A 31 10.15 5.02 14.46
C GLY A 31 9.34 6.28 14.74
N ARG A 32 8.24 6.49 14.02
CA ARG A 32 7.34 7.61 14.20
C ARG A 32 6.17 7.24 15.12
N SER A 33 5.94 8.03 16.18
CA SER A 33 4.75 7.91 17.02
C SER A 33 3.47 8.35 16.30
N LYS A 34 2.39 7.58 16.45
CA LYS A 34 1.06 7.91 15.92
C LYS A 34 0.28 8.87 16.82
N ASP A 35 0.45 8.75 18.13
CA ASP A 35 -0.26 9.52 19.18
C ASP A 35 0.51 10.77 19.65
N ARG A 36 1.64 11.07 19.05
CA ARG A 36 2.53 12.18 19.39
C ARG A 36 3.16 12.08 20.79
N GLN A 37 3.18 10.90 21.39
CA GLN A 37 3.89 10.62 22.62
C GLN A 37 5.15 9.80 22.32
N ALA A 38 6.17 9.92 23.16
CA ALA A 38 7.34 9.07 23.06
C ALA A 38 7.02 7.69 23.65
N HIS A 39 7.40 6.65 22.94
CA HIS A 39 7.28 5.26 23.40
C HIS A 39 8.63 4.58 23.23
N THR A 40 8.96 3.69 24.16
CA THR A 40 10.17 2.88 24.09
C THR A 40 9.84 1.46 24.54
N TRP A 41 10.38 0.47 23.83
CA TRP A 41 10.32 -0.95 24.19
C TRP A 41 11.50 -1.71 23.59
N GLN A 42 11.66 -2.98 23.94
CA GLN A 42 12.64 -3.87 23.35
C GLN A 42 12.01 -4.72 22.25
N GLU A 43 12.75 -4.93 21.16
CA GLU A 43 12.44 -5.88 20.09
C GLU A 43 13.60 -6.88 20.02
N GLY A 44 13.52 -8.00 20.75
CA GLY A 44 14.69 -8.79 21.08
C GLY A 44 15.72 -7.95 21.87
N ALA A 45 16.97 -7.97 21.47
CA ALA A 45 18.02 -7.13 22.07
C ALA A 45 18.07 -5.69 21.52
N ALA A 46 17.28 -5.35 20.49
CA ALA A 46 17.22 -4.01 19.91
C ALA A 46 16.30 -3.08 20.70
N GLU A 47 16.74 -1.85 20.97
CA GLU A 47 15.89 -0.82 21.59
C GLU A 47 15.07 -0.10 20.51
N VAL A 48 13.74 -0.04 20.67
CA VAL A 48 12.84 0.72 19.79
C VAL A 48 12.40 2.00 20.48
N ARG A 49 12.54 3.14 19.78
CA ARG A 49 12.09 4.45 20.26
C ARG A 49 11.18 5.11 19.23
N LEU A 50 9.92 5.38 19.59
CA LEU A 50 9.03 6.18 18.76
C LEU A 50 9.18 7.66 19.04
N ILE A 51 9.43 8.41 17.97
CA ILE A 51 9.64 9.85 18.01
C ILE A 51 8.32 10.58 17.79
N PRO A 52 7.89 11.45 18.73
CA PRO A 52 6.77 12.36 18.52
C PRO A 52 7.05 13.28 17.33
N MET A 53 6.14 13.33 16.36
CA MET A 53 6.31 14.17 15.19
C MET A 53 5.07 15.03 14.93
N SER A 54 5.25 16.33 14.86
CA SER A 54 4.28 17.23 14.27
C SER A 54 4.50 17.34 12.77
N SER A 55 3.44 17.57 12.01
CA SER A 55 3.50 17.65 10.53
C SER A 55 2.91 18.95 10.01
N PRO A 56 3.43 20.13 10.41
CA PRO A 56 2.88 21.41 10.00
C PRO A 56 3.07 21.69 8.50
N LEU A 57 4.12 21.14 7.89
CA LEU A 57 4.43 21.33 6.47
C LEU A 57 3.53 20.51 5.53
N THR A 58 2.63 19.71 6.07
CA THR A 58 1.56 19.06 5.30
C THR A 58 0.61 20.08 4.65
N LYS A 59 0.39 21.23 5.29
CA LYS A 59 -0.45 22.31 4.76
C LYS A 59 0.38 23.26 3.93
N ARG A 60 0.14 23.32 2.62
CA ARG A 60 0.88 24.17 1.69
C ARG A 60 0.18 25.54 1.54
N PRO A 61 0.85 26.68 1.79
CA PRO A 61 0.23 28.01 1.69
C PRO A 61 -0.37 28.30 0.31
N HIS A 62 0.24 27.80 -0.77
CA HIS A 62 -0.24 28.02 -2.13
C HIS A 62 -1.52 27.24 -2.46
N ASP A 63 -1.86 26.19 -1.71
CA ASP A 63 -3.09 25.44 -1.89
C ASP A 63 -4.33 26.32 -1.64
N PHE A 64 -4.17 27.40 -0.91
CA PHE A 64 -5.22 28.36 -0.60
C PHE A 64 -5.33 29.52 -1.61
N ARG A 65 -4.28 29.82 -2.38
CA ARG A 65 -4.19 31.04 -3.21
C ARG A 65 -4.89 30.93 -4.58
N ARG A 66 -5.37 29.78 -5.02
CA ARG A 66 -5.83 29.56 -6.41
C ARG A 66 -7.27 29.12 -6.56
N ARG A 67 -8.15 29.52 -5.64
CA ARG A 67 -9.54 29.10 -5.64
C ARG A 67 -10.28 29.43 -6.93
N TRP A 68 -10.12 30.64 -7.44
CA TRP A 68 -10.83 31.14 -8.62
C TRP A 68 -10.26 30.57 -9.94
N LEU A 69 -8.96 30.32 -10.01
CA LEU A 69 -8.34 29.71 -11.21
C LEU A 69 -8.80 28.28 -11.48
N ARG A 70 -9.19 27.56 -10.44
CA ARG A 70 -9.64 26.15 -10.56
C ARG A 70 -11.11 26.00 -10.93
N GLY A 71 -11.88 27.03 -10.82
CA GLY A 71 -13.30 27.06 -11.17
C GLY A 71 -13.87 28.47 -11.10
N PRO A 72 -13.59 29.34 -12.11
CA PRO A 72 -13.98 30.78 -12.07
C PRO A 72 -15.50 30.97 -11.97
N LEU A 73 -16.27 30.01 -12.46
CA LEU A 73 -17.74 30.02 -12.39
C LEU A 73 -18.26 29.31 -11.11
N ALA A 74 -17.39 28.79 -10.25
CA ALA A 74 -17.79 28.12 -9.03
C ALA A 74 -18.28 29.12 -7.97
N TYR A 75 -19.20 28.68 -7.12
CA TYR A 75 -19.52 29.42 -5.89
C TYR A 75 -18.32 29.45 -4.93
N PRO A 76 -18.21 30.47 -4.08
CA PRO A 76 -17.26 30.49 -2.98
C PRO A 76 -17.46 29.20 -2.11
N PRO A 77 -16.41 28.66 -1.47
CA PRO A 77 -16.51 27.47 -0.62
C PRO A 77 -17.16 27.82 0.74
N THR A 78 -18.38 28.30 0.72
CA THR A 78 -19.24 28.65 1.85
C THR A 78 -20.55 27.89 1.73
N GLY A 79 -21.39 27.89 2.76
CA GLY A 79 -22.73 27.26 2.72
C GLY A 79 -23.68 27.80 1.66
N VAL A 80 -23.36 28.96 1.07
CA VAL A 80 -24.20 29.64 0.03
C VAL A 80 -24.49 28.72 -1.17
N ALA A 81 -23.53 27.93 -1.61
CA ALA A 81 -23.74 27.02 -2.74
C ALA A 81 -24.80 25.96 -2.46
N ALA A 82 -24.72 25.34 -1.28
CA ALA A 82 -25.69 24.32 -0.84
C ALA A 82 -27.08 24.97 -0.65
N TYR A 83 -27.13 26.11 0.01
CA TYR A 83 -28.37 26.86 0.21
C TYR A 83 -29.06 27.18 -1.11
N ARG A 84 -28.37 27.82 -2.06
CA ARG A 84 -28.95 28.18 -3.37
C ARG A 84 -29.43 26.97 -4.17
N HIS A 85 -28.65 25.88 -4.16
CA HIS A 85 -29.03 24.64 -4.83
C HIS A 85 -30.31 24.07 -4.23
N GLN A 86 -30.44 24.05 -2.91
CA GLN A 86 -31.61 23.56 -2.21
C GLN A 86 -32.82 24.47 -2.40
N SER A 87 -32.62 25.82 -2.37
CA SER A 87 -33.70 26.80 -2.59
C SER A 87 -34.32 26.66 -3.99
N VAL A 88 -33.51 26.41 -5.02
CA VAL A 88 -34.05 26.18 -6.38
C VAL A 88 -34.82 24.87 -6.46
N LYS A 89 -34.39 23.83 -5.76
CA LYS A 89 -35.16 22.57 -5.67
C LYS A 89 -36.51 22.80 -4.98
N ALA A 90 -36.54 23.56 -3.89
CA ALA A 90 -37.76 23.88 -3.16
C ALA A 90 -38.70 24.72 -4.06
N TRP A 91 -38.21 25.72 -4.75
CA TRP A 91 -39.01 26.51 -5.69
C TRP A 91 -39.63 25.65 -6.79
N ARG A 92 -38.85 24.74 -7.39
CA ARG A 92 -39.39 23.81 -8.40
C ARG A 92 -40.44 22.85 -7.83
N ALA A 93 -40.32 22.44 -6.57
CA ALA A 93 -41.31 21.64 -5.89
C ALA A 93 -42.62 22.42 -5.68
N ASP A 94 -42.52 23.69 -5.25
CA ASP A 94 -43.70 24.58 -5.09
C ASP A 94 -44.42 24.78 -6.41
N LEU A 95 -43.69 25.01 -7.51
CA LEU A 95 -44.31 25.15 -8.85
C LEU A 95 -45.04 23.87 -9.29
N ARG A 96 -44.56 22.70 -8.93
CA ARG A 96 -45.25 21.40 -9.17
C ARG A 96 -46.57 21.32 -8.37
N VAL A 97 -46.55 21.72 -7.11
CA VAL A 97 -47.75 21.77 -6.27
C VAL A 97 -48.79 22.73 -6.86
N ARG A 98 -48.35 23.94 -7.26
CA ARG A 98 -49.24 24.92 -7.95
C ARG A 98 -49.83 24.36 -9.23
N GLN A 99 -49.03 23.61 -10.01
CA GLN A 99 -49.56 22.94 -11.21
C GLN A 99 -50.66 21.91 -10.86
N SER A 100 -50.44 21.12 -9.82
CA SER A 100 -51.43 20.17 -9.33
C SER A 100 -52.73 20.86 -8.88
N LEU A 101 -52.59 21.99 -8.15
CA LEU A 101 -53.77 22.80 -7.74
C LEU A 101 -54.56 23.34 -8.95
N LEU A 102 -53.86 23.80 -10.00
CA LEU A 102 -54.57 24.26 -11.24
C LEU A 102 -55.23 23.12 -12.00
N VAL A 103 -54.70 21.89 -11.91
CA VAL A 103 -55.34 20.70 -12.46
C VAL A 103 -56.62 20.36 -11.67
N LEU A 104 -56.53 20.39 -10.33
CA LEU A 104 -57.71 20.16 -9.48
C LEU A 104 -58.79 21.22 -9.70
N ALA A 105 -58.38 22.50 -9.78
CA ALA A 105 -59.31 23.61 -10.10
C ALA A 105 -59.97 23.47 -11.46
N ALA A 106 -59.31 22.86 -12.44
CA ALA A 106 -59.90 22.59 -13.75
C ALA A 106 -60.93 21.45 -13.74
N ARG A 107 -60.81 20.54 -12.78
CA ARG A 107 -61.74 19.42 -12.60
C ARG A 107 -62.93 19.74 -11.72
N SER A 108 -62.88 20.88 -11.02
CA SER A 108 -64.04 21.38 -10.29
C SER A 108 -65.17 21.76 -11.23
N GLY A 109 -66.40 21.53 -10.84
CA GLY A 109 -67.59 21.81 -11.72
C GLY A 109 -67.76 23.29 -12.09
N ARG A 110 -66.95 24.21 -11.60
CA ARG A 110 -66.91 25.64 -11.91
C ARG A 110 -65.48 26.15 -11.95
N PRO A 111 -64.71 25.93 -13.06
CA PRO A 111 -63.35 26.43 -13.17
C PRO A 111 -63.30 27.95 -13.17
N PRO A 112 -62.30 28.57 -12.48
CA PRO A 112 -62.15 30.03 -12.45
C PRO A 112 -61.91 30.60 -13.86
N ALA A 113 -62.51 31.73 -14.22
CA ALA A 113 -62.37 32.37 -15.52
C ALA A 113 -60.90 32.74 -15.84
N ALA A 114 -60.07 33.02 -14.82
CA ALA A 114 -58.64 33.34 -14.94
C ALA A 114 -57.73 32.07 -15.07
N LEU A 115 -58.28 30.87 -15.17
CA LEU A 115 -57.50 29.61 -15.21
C LEU A 115 -56.47 29.57 -16.38
N PRO A 116 -56.83 29.97 -17.65
CA PRO A 116 -55.85 29.97 -18.72
C PRO A 116 -54.68 30.89 -18.49
N LEU A 117 -54.93 32.09 -17.96
CA LEU A 117 -53.90 33.09 -17.63
C LEU A 117 -52.93 32.57 -16.53
N ARG A 118 -53.51 31.97 -15.49
CA ARG A 118 -52.74 31.36 -14.40
C ARG A 118 -51.87 30.20 -14.88
N ARG A 119 -52.37 29.39 -15.82
CA ARG A 119 -51.58 28.32 -16.45
C ARG A 119 -50.42 28.87 -17.28
N ALA A 120 -50.66 29.94 -18.08
CA ALA A 120 -49.62 30.57 -18.87
C ALA A 120 -48.51 31.17 -17.97
N ALA A 121 -48.92 31.90 -16.93
CA ALA A 121 -47.97 32.48 -15.95
C ALA A 121 -47.15 31.38 -15.22
N LEU A 122 -47.78 30.27 -14.85
CA LEU A 122 -47.08 29.12 -14.22
C LEU A 122 -46.09 28.48 -15.18
N ARG A 123 -46.40 28.30 -16.44
CA ARG A 123 -45.48 27.77 -17.47
C ARG A 123 -44.27 28.70 -17.62
N ALA A 124 -44.44 30.04 -17.69
CA ALA A 124 -43.33 30.99 -17.73
C ALA A 124 -42.43 30.87 -16.50
N GLN A 125 -43.00 30.74 -15.30
CA GLN A 125 -42.25 30.51 -14.06
C GLN A 125 -41.49 29.18 -14.06
N GLN A 126 -42.06 28.10 -14.60
CA GLN A 126 -41.42 26.79 -14.73
C GLN A 126 -40.21 26.84 -15.68
N VAL A 127 -40.35 27.56 -16.83
CA VAL A 127 -39.20 27.75 -17.73
C VAL A 127 -38.08 28.55 -17.06
N LEU A 128 -38.41 29.63 -16.38
CA LEU A 128 -37.45 30.44 -15.63
C LEU A 128 -36.76 29.57 -14.55
N ALA A 129 -37.55 28.82 -13.78
CA ALA A 129 -36.98 27.91 -12.74
C ALA A 129 -36.08 26.85 -13.33
N LYS A 130 -36.35 26.34 -14.55
CA LYS A 130 -35.47 25.41 -15.25
C LYS A 130 -34.13 26.04 -15.63
N LEU A 131 -34.16 27.27 -16.18
CA LEU A 131 -32.94 28.01 -16.53
C LEU A 131 -32.07 28.33 -15.29
N VAL A 132 -32.73 28.85 -14.23
CA VAL A 132 -32.03 29.11 -12.95
C VAL A 132 -31.47 27.82 -12.34
N ALA A 133 -32.20 26.71 -12.40
CA ALA A 133 -31.72 25.42 -11.93
C ALA A 133 -30.48 24.94 -12.73
N GLY A 134 -30.47 25.15 -14.04
CA GLY A 134 -29.34 24.84 -14.92
C GLY A 134 -28.10 25.65 -14.51
N TRP A 135 -28.24 26.95 -14.33
CA TRP A 135 -27.15 27.85 -13.94
C TRP A 135 -26.62 27.54 -12.53
N VAL A 136 -27.50 27.44 -11.54
CA VAL A 136 -27.12 27.10 -10.15
C VAL A 136 -26.45 25.72 -10.09
N GLY A 137 -27.00 24.76 -10.84
CA GLY A 137 -26.43 23.40 -10.93
C GLY A 137 -25.04 23.40 -11.58
N LEU A 138 -24.82 24.21 -12.63
CA LEU A 138 -23.49 24.37 -13.25
C LEU A 138 -22.48 24.90 -12.25
N ARG A 139 -22.79 26.01 -11.57
CA ARG A 139 -21.91 26.64 -10.57
C ARG A 139 -21.62 25.71 -9.38
N TYR A 140 -22.63 24.96 -8.93
CA TYR A 140 -22.46 23.99 -7.85
C TYR A 140 -21.55 22.82 -8.27
N ARG A 141 -21.74 22.26 -9.47
CA ARG A 141 -20.85 21.23 -10.04
C ARG A 141 -19.41 21.73 -10.18
N GLN A 142 -19.23 22.97 -10.66
CA GLN A 142 -17.90 23.59 -10.74
C GLN A 142 -17.24 23.75 -9.37
N LEU A 143 -18.00 24.15 -8.34
CA LEU A 143 -17.47 24.20 -6.98
C LEU A 143 -17.01 22.81 -6.49
N ASN A 144 -17.83 21.79 -6.67
CA ASN A 144 -17.47 20.43 -6.24
C ASN A 144 -16.22 19.93 -6.97
N ARG A 145 -16.14 20.12 -8.30
CA ARG A 145 -14.93 19.79 -9.08
C ARG A 145 -13.71 20.57 -8.62
N ALA A 146 -13.87 21.86 -8.37
CA ALA A 146 -12.77 22.69 -7.87
C ALA A 146 -12.31 22.29 -6.46
N GLN A 147 -13.22 21.88 -5.59
CA GLN A 147 -12.91 21.36 -4.26
C GLN A 147 -12.20 20.01 -4.34
N GLU A 148 -12.66 19.12 -5.21
CA GLU A 148 -12.04 17.82 -5.41
C GLU A 148 -10.64 17.93 -6.03
N ALA A 149 -10.49 18.73 -7.10
CA ALA A 149 -9.19 19.02 -7.71
C ALA A 149 -8.22 19.65 -6.70
N ARG A 150 -8.74 20.48 -5.79
CA ARG A 150 -7.94 21.09 -4.71
C ARG A 150 -7.50 20.07 -3.65
N ARG A 151 -8.36 19.11 -3.31
CA ARG A 151 -7.99 18.01 -2.37
C ARG A 151 -6.90 17.13 -2.96
N ARG A 152 -7.02 16.76 -4.23
CA ARG A 152 -6.11 15.86 -4.93
C ARG A 152 -4.88 16.58 -5.50
N LEU A 153 -4.96 17.86 -5.86
CA LEU A 153 -3.90 18.61 -6.53
C LEU A 153 -3.33 17.86 -7.76
N THR A 154 -4.20 17.28 -8.57
CA THR A 154 -3.83 16.42 -9.74
C THR A 154 -4.09 17.09 -11.09
N GLY A 155 -4.51 18.35 -11.10
CA GLY A 155 -4.85 19.08 -12.31
C GLY A 155 -3.65 19.37 -13.24
N PRO A 156 -3.88 19.78 -14.49
CA PRO A 156 -2.81 20.13 -15.43
C PRO A 156 -1.85 21.19 -14.88
N TRP A 157 -2.36 22.16 -14.14
CA TRP A 157 -1.56 23.21 -13.51
C TRP A 157 -0.62 22.66 -12.42
N ASP A 158 -1.08 21.69 -11.64
CA ASP A 158 -0.26 21.08 -10.59
C ASP A 158 0.89 20.25 -11.21
N ARG A 159 0.61 19.60 -12.34
CA ARG A 159 1.63 18.87 -13.12
C ARG A 159 2.64 19.84 -13.76
N ALA A 160 2.16 20.93 -14.37
CA ALA A 160 3.03 21.96 -14.93
C ALA A 160 3.93 22.59 -13.84
N GLN A 161 3.39 22.88 -12.67
CA GLN A 161 4.17 23.37 -11.54
C GLN A 161 5.22 22.37 -11.07
N ALA A 162 4.87 21.08 -10.98
CA ALA A 162 5.83 20.04 -10.64
C ALA A 162 6.98 19.99 -11.66
N PHE A 163 6.66 20.00 -12.95
CA PHE A 163 7.63 20.04 -14.03
C PHE A 163 8.56 21.26 -13.96
N VAL A 164 8.01 22.46 -13.76
CA VAL A 164 8.81 23.70 -13.65
C VAL A 164 9.79 23.61 -12.48
N TRP A 165 9.34 23.19 -11.29
CA TRP A 165 10.24 23.07 -10.15
C TRP A 165 11.31 22.01 -10.36
N GLN A 166 10.99 20.88 -11.02
CA GLN A 166 11.99 19.86 -11.38
C GLN A 166 13.05 20.43 -12.35
N LYS A 167 12.64 21.19 -13.36
CA LYS A 167 13.58 21.82 -14.32
C LYS A 167 14.45 22.89 -13.65
N VAL A 168 13.91 23.72 -12.77
CA VAL A 168 14.64 24.82 -12.14
C VAL A 168 15.54 24.36 -11.00
N MET A 169 15.10 23.38 -10.19
CA MET A 169 15.79 22.98 -8.97
C MET A 169 16.44 21.59 -9.05
N GLY A 170 16.19 20.82 -10.12
CA GLY A 170 16.68 19.43 -10.25
C GLY A 170 16.29 18.59 -9.03
N ASP A 171 17.26 17.87 -8.48
CA ASP A 171 17.04 17.00 -7.32
C ASP A 171 16.66 17.78 -6.04
N ARG A 172 16.90 19.08 -5.99
CA ARG A 172 16.48 19.92 -4.86
C ARG A 172 15.01 20.33 -4.93
N ALA A 173 14.29 19.98 -5.99
CA ALA A 173 12.88 20.33 -6.20
C ALA A 173 11.93 19.83 -5.11
N TRP A 174 12.29 18.75 -4.42
CA TRP A 174 11.50 18.19 -3.31
C TRP A 174 11.20 19.24 -2.21
N ARG A 175 12.08 20.21 -2.02
CA ARG A 175 11.89 21.30 -1.03
C ARG A 175 10.64 22.11 -1.31
N LYS A 176 10.20 22.14 -2.57
CA LYS A 176 8.97 22.83 -3.03
C LYS A 176 7.83 21.86 -3.28
N LEU A 177 8.15 20.64 -3.76
CA LEU A 177 7.16 19.64 -4.17
C LEU A 177 6.68 18.80 -2.98
N GLU A 178 7.60 18.40 -2.08
CA GLU A 178 7.29 17.55 -0.92
C GLU A 178 7.96 18.06 0.37
N PRO A 179 7.63 19.29 0.83
CA PRO A 179 8.26 19.89 2.00
C PRO A 179 8.01 19.12 3.31
N ARG A 180 7.03 18.19 3.34
CA ARG A 180 6.76 17.32 4.48
C ARG A 180 7.97 16.46 4.89
N LEU A 181 8.91 16.22 3.99
CA LEU A 181 10.15 15.50 4.33
C LEU A 181 11.00 16.24 5.35
N TRP A 182 10.85 17.57 5.49
CA TRP A 182 11.47 18.34 6.56
C TRP A 182 10.86 18.05 7.94
N ASP A 183 9.59 17.67 8.02
CA ASP A 183 8.99 17.30 9.30
C ASP A 183 9.73 16.10 9.93
N PHE A 184 10.16 15.13 9.10
CA PHE A 184 10.99 14.00 9.56
C PHE A 184 12.38 14.49 10.02
N GLU A 185 13.04 15.36 9.27
CA GLU A 185 14.35 15.90 9.67
C GLU A 185 14.27 16.62 11.01
N LEU A 186 13.27 17.49 11.19
CA LEU A 186 13.11 18.27 12.42
C LEU A 186 12.80 17.39 13.64
N ALA A 187 12.16 16.24 13.44
CA ALA A 187 11.86 15.30 14.53
C ALA A 187 13.03 14.36 14.82
N PHE A 188 13.60 13.71 13.79
CA PHE A 188 14.58 12.64 13.93
C PHE A 188 16.02 13.16 13.99
N GLY A 189 16.36 14.21 13.21
CA GLY A 189 17.73 14.70 13.10
C GLY A 189 18.40 15.00 14.44
N PRO A 190 17.79 15.79 15.35
CA PRO A 190 18.37 16.06 16.66
C PRO A 190 18.59 14.82 17.52
N VAL A 191 17.71 13.82 17.41
CA VAL A 191 17.84 12.56 18.14
C VAL A 191 19.03 11.77 17.63
N ILE A 192 19.18 11.65 16.30
CA ILE A 192 20.32 10.95 15.67
C ILE A 192 21.63 11.64 16.01
N ASP A 193 21.67 12.98 15.95
CA ASP A 193 22.88 13.75 16.28
C ASP A 193 23.32 13.56 17.75
N LYS A 194 22.36 13.39 18.67
CA LYS A 194 22.63 13.10 20.09
C LYS A 194 23.13 11.66 20.30
N LEU A 195 22.59 10.70 19.54
CA LEU A 195 22.98 9.28 19.62
C LEU A 195 24.38 9.03 19.05
N LYS A 196 24.85 9.86 18.11
CA LYS A 196 26.15 9.76 17.46
C LYS A 196 26.47 8.36 16.90
N PRO A 197 25.58 7.76 16.08
CA PRO A 197 25.78 6.41 15.58
C PRO A 197 27.02 6.30 14.69
N ASP A 198 27.60 5.10 14.60
CA ASP A 198 28.65 4.77 13.65
C ASP A 198 28.07 4.37 12.30
N LEU A 199 26.89 3.74 12.31
CA LEU A 199 26.16 3.34 11.13
C LEU A 199 24.69 3.77 11.24
N ILE A 200 24.15 4.32 10.16
CA ILE A 200 22.73 4.67 10.04
C ILE A 200 22.14 3.79 8.96
N HIS A 201 21.21 2.92 9.32
CA HIS A 201 20.40 2.16 8.37
C HIS A 201 19.05 2.85 8.15
N ALA A 202 18.78 3.31 6.95
CA ALA A 202 17.57 4.04 6.57
C ALA A 202 16.65 3.15 5.77
N HIS A 203 15.50 2.82 6.32
CA HIS A 203 14.46 2.10 5.60
C HIS A 203 13.64 3.06 4.75
N ASP A 204 13.56 2.75 3.46
CA ASP A 204 12.68 3.35 2.48
C ASP A 204 13.02 4.82 2.11
N PHE A 205 12.34 5.34 1.09
CA PHE A 205 12.57 6.64 0.47
C PHE A 205 12.33 7.85 1.38
N ARG A 206 11.54 7.72 2.47
CA ARG A 206 11.29 8.83 3.39
C ARG A 206 12.44 9.09 4.35
N MET A 207 13.19 8.04 4.71
CA MET A 207 14.23 8.14 5.74
C MET A 207 15.61 8.37 5.16
N VAL A 208 15.87 8.05 3.89
CA VAL A 208 17.20 8.24 3.26
C VAL A 208 17.68 9.69 3.37
N GLY A 209 16.79 10.67 3.20
CA GLY A 209 17.18 12.08 3.31
C GLY A 209 17.57 12.50 4.74
N VAL A 210 16.87 11.99 5.76
CA VAL A 210 17.20 12.24 7.18
C VAL A 210 18.54 11.60 7.50
N ALA A 211 18.71 10.34 7.13
CA ALA A 211 19.93 9.57 7.39
C ALA A 211 21.16 10.18 6.70
N ALA A 212 21.04 10.55 5.43
CA ALA A 212 22.12 11.17 4.67
C ALA A 212 22.54 12.51 5.29
N ARG A 213 21.60 13.35 5.71
CA ARG A 213 21.94 14.63 6.37
C ARG A 213 22.59 14.40 7.72
N ALA A 214 22.17 13.42 8.50
CA ALA A 214 22.81 13.07 9.76
C ALA A 214 24.23 12.52 9.54
N ALA A 215 24.43 11.64 8.54
CA ALA A 215 25.77 11.14 8.17
C ALA A 215 26.69 12.28 7.72
N ILE A 216 26.20 13.20 6.89
CA ILE A 216 26.93 14.39 6.44
C ILE A 216 27.37 15.24 7.64
N ARG A 217 26.47 15.51 8.60
CA ARG A 217 26.83 16.28 9.82
C ARG A 217 27.86 15.53 10.68
N GLY A 218 27.68 14.22 10.82
CA GLY A 218 28.64 13.39 11.56
C GLY A 218 30.04 13.40 10.93
N ARG A 219 30.12 13.24 9.62
CA ARG A 219 31.36 13.27 8.84
C ARG A 219 32.02 14.66 8.91
N ALA A 220 31.22 15.71 8.82
CA ALA A 220 31.72 17.09 8.98
C ALA A 220 32.27 17.36 10.40
N ALA A 221 31.80 16.64 11.41
CA ALA A 221 32.29 16.68 12.77
C ALA A 221 33.49 15.71 13.03
N GLY A 222 34.10 15.14 11.97
CA GLY A 222 35.24 14.25 12.03
C GLY A 222 34.95 12.80 12.40
N ARG A 223 33.69 12.36 12.39
CA ARG A 223 33.31 10.96 12.66
C ARG A 223 33.15 10.18 11.35
N ASP A 224 33.53 8.91 11.32
CA ASP A 224 33.32 8.02 10.16
C ASP A 224 31.95 7.35 10.25
N VAL A 225 30.89 8.11 9.92
CA VAL A 225 29.51 7.62 9.96
C VAL A 225 29.16 6.96 8.62
N LYS A 226 28.79 5.68 8.67
CA LYS A 226 28.31 4.93 7.48
C LYS A 226 26.81 5.04 7.30
N LEU A 227 26.36 4.95 6.04
CA LEU A 227 24.96 4.99 5.66
C LEU A 227 24.59 3.78 4.82
N VAL A 228 23.66 2.98 5.31
CA VAL A 228 22.98 1.93 4.56
C VAL A 228 21.58 2.42 4.19
N TRP A 229 21.22 2.29 2.92
CA TRP A 229 19.89 2.61 2.42
C TRP A 229 19.17 1.35 1.96
N ASP A 230 18.10 0.96 2.66
CA ASP A 230 17.27 -0.22 2.37
C ASP A 230 16.02 0.19 1.58
N VAL A 231 15.97 -0.19 0.31
CA VAL A 231 14.94 0.19 -0.66
C VAL A 231 13.95 -0.95 -0.81
N HIS A 232 12.72 -0.74 -0.36
CA HIS A 232 11.68 -1.76 -0.38
C HIS A 232 10.84 -1.75 -1.68
N GLU A 233 10.74 -0.62 -2.34
CA GLU A 233 9.89 -0.41 -3.51
C GLU A 233 10.59 0.49 -4.54
N PHE A 234 10.33 0.24 -5.83
CA PHE A 234 10.75 1.14 -6.89
C PHE A 234 9.85 2.37 -6.91
N LEU A 235 10.33 3.49 -6.41
CA LEU A 235 9.56 4.71 -6.24
C LEU A 235 8.87 5.20 -7.52
N PRO A 236 9.51 5.15 -8.74
CA PRO A 236 8.83 5.48 -9.99
C PRO A 236 7.65 4.56 -10.33
N GLY A 237 7.63 3.34 -9.82
CA GLY A 237 6.58 2.33 -10.01
C GLY A 237 5.46 2.37 -9.00
N ILE A 238 5.50 3.28 -8.02
CA ILE A 238 4.44 3.39 -7.00
C ILE A 238 3.20 4.05 -7.62
N ASN A 239 2.04 3.44 -7.39
CA ASN A 239 0.77 4.10 -7.69
C ASN A 239 0.57 5.28 -6.74
N PRO A 240 0.50 6.52 -7.25
CA PRO A 240 0.28 7.69 -6.40
C PRO A 240 -1.08 7.69 -5.70
N GLY A 241 -2.04 6.86 -6.13
CA GLY A 241 -3.38 6.78 -5.54
C GLY A 241 -4.06 8.14 -5.44
N GLY A 242 -4.49 8.51 -4.23
CA GLY A 242 -5.07 9.83 -3.92
C GLY A 242 -4.06 10.93 -3.63
N ASN A 243 -2.76 10.71 -3.82
CA ASN A 243 -1.72 11.71 -3.58
C ASN A 243 -1.71 12.81 -4.65
N THR A 244 -1.08 13.94 -4.33
CA THR A 244 -0.99 15.10 -5.23
C THR A 244 -0.04 14.83 -6.41
N ALA A 245 -0.22 15.54 -7.53
CA ALA A 245 0.68 15.47 -8.70
C ALA A 245 2.15 15.83 -8.38
N GLN A 246 2.41 16.46 -7.24
CA GLN A 246 3.73 16.87 -6.78
C GLN A 246 4.41 15.83 -5.89
N TRP A 247 3.63 14.88 -5.34
CA TRP A 247 4.09 13.92 -4.34
C TRP A 247 5.20 13.01 -4.88
N LEU A 248 4.93 12.26 -5.93
CA LEU A 248 5.90 11.33 -6.51
C LEU A 248 7.13 12.06 -7.08
N PRO A 249 6.99 13.14 -7.89
CA PRO A 249 8.13 13.92 -8.33
C PRO A 249 8.99 14.50 -7.18
N GLY A 250 8.35 14.89 -6.08
CA GLY A 250 9.05 15.38 -4.90
C GLY A 250 9.86 14.30 -4.20
N LEU A 251 9.28 13.12 -4.02
CA LEU A 251 9.97 11.97 -3.41
C LEU A 251 11.14 11.51 -4.26
N ARG A 252 10.94 11.34 -5.58
CA ARG A 252 12.03 10.96 -6.51
C ARG A 252 13.19 11.96 -6.48
N ALA A 253 12.89 13.26 -6.42
CA ALA A 253 13.92 14.27 -6.31
C ALA A 253 14.71 14.15 -5.00
N ALA A 254 14.04 13.88 -3.87
CA ALA A 254 14.70 13.66 -2.58
C ALA A 254 15.56 12.39 -2.58
N GLU A 255 15.04 11.30 -3.13
CA GLU A 255 15.75 10.04 -3.25
C GLU A 255 17.03 10.18 -4.09
N ARG A 256 16.96 10.84 -5.26
CA ARG A 256 18.15 11.13 -6.09
C ARG A 256 19.15 12.06 -5.40
N GLU A 257 18.68 13.09 -4.68
CA GLU A 257 19.59 13.99 -3.95
C GLU A 257 20.38 13.26 -2.87
N TYR A 258 19.75 12.32 -2.15
CA TYR A 258 20.33 11.73 -0.95
C TYR A 258 20.79 10.29 -1.10
N GLY A 259 20.22 9.50 -1.98
CA GLY A 259 20.63 8.11 -2.19
C GLY A 259 22.13 7.94 -2.55
N ARG A 260 22.70 8.92 -3.25
CA ARG A 260 24.15 8.95 -3.59
C ARG A 260 25.10 9.04 -2.38
N TYR A 261 24.61 9.36 -1.18
CA TYR A 261 25.41 9.41 0.04
C TYR A 261 25.46 8.08 0.78
N ALA A 262 24.70 7.09 0.32
CA ALA A 262 24.74 5.75 0.88
C ALA A 262 26.08 5.07 0.56
N ASP A 263 26.68 4.45 1.59
CA ASP A 263 27.89 3.64 1.46
C ASP A 263 27.55 2.22 0.97
N ALA A 264 26.34 1.74 1.30
CA ALA A 264 25.75 0.53 0.73
C ALA A 264 24.25 0.71 0.51
N VAL A 265 23.73 0.05 -0.51
CA VAL A 265 22.29 -0.02 -0.82
C VAL A 265 21.84 -1.46 -0.68
N ILE A 266 20.73 -1.66 0.01
CA ILE A 266 20.06 -2.96 0.16
C ILE A 266 18.72 -2.89 -0.55
N THR A 267 18.25 -4.00 -1.10
CA THR A 267 16.95 -4.11 -1.77
C THR A 267 16.34 -5.49 -1.60
N VAL A 268 15.10 -5.66 -2.05
CA VAL A 268 14.31 -6.88 -1.83
C VAL A 268 14.34 -7.87 -3.01
N SER A 269 14.97 -7.51 -4.13
CA SER A 269 15.11 -8.38 -5.30
C SER A 269 16.21 -7.91 -6.24
N GLU A 270 16.75 -8.83 -7.04
CA GLU A 270 17.73 -8.53 -8.09
C GLU A 270 17.17 -7.53 -9.12
N SER A 271 15.91 -7.74 -9.54
CA SER A 271 15.24 -6.88 -10.52
C SER A 271 15.10 -5.44 -10.02
N LEU A 272 14.81 -5.25 -8.72
CA LEU A 272 14.80 -3.90 -8.12
C LEU A 272 16.21 -3.33 -8.06
N GLY A 273 17.21 -4.15 -7.73
CA GLY A 273 18.62 -3.76 -7.74
C GLY A 273 19.05 -3.19 -9.09
N ASP A 274 18.72 -3.84 -10.19
CA ASP A 274 19.03 -3.38 -11.53
C ASP A 274 18.37 -2.03 -11.87
N LEU A 275 17.11 -1.85 -11.48
CA LEU A 275 16.40 -0.57 -11.66
C LEU A 275 17.01 0.55 -10.82
N LEU A 276 17.45 0.27 -9.60
CA LEU A 276 18.12 1.26 -8.74
C LEU A 276 19.49 1.67 -9.30
N VAL A 277 20.25 0.74 -9.87
CA VAL A 277 21.51 1.07 -10.59
C VAL A 277 21.24 2.05 -11.72
N GLN A 278 20.19 1.80 -12.52
CA GLN A 278 19.82 2.66 -13.65
C GLN A 278 19.27 4.04 -13.18
N GLU A 279 18.37 4.07 -12.21
CA GLU A 279 17.73 5.32 -11.73
C GLU A 279 18.71 6.25 -11.00
N HIS A 280 19.64 5.68 -10.23
CA HIS A 280 20.53 6.45 -9.34
C HIS A 280 21.99 6.46 -9.79
N GLY A 281 22.35 5.71 -10.84
CA GLY A 281 23.74 5.60 -11.30
C GLY A 281 24.67 5.01 -10.22
N LEU A 282 24.20 3.99 -9.51
CA LEU A 282 24.95 3.38 -8.41
C LEU A 282 26.22 2.72 -8.93
N LYS A 283 27.37 2.96 -8.26
CA LYS A 283 28.65 2.38 -8.61
C LYS A 283 28.76 0.90 -8.25
N GLN A 284 28.03 0.47 -7.23
CA GLN A 284 27.95 -0.90 -6.77
C GLN A 284 26.50 -1.38 -6.87
N ARG A 285 26.33 -2.64 -7.24
CA ARG A 285 25.04 -3.27 -7.26
C ARG A 285 24.50 -3.38 -5.83
N PRO A 286 23.21 -3.09 -5.57
CA PRO A 286 22.61 -3.28 -4.28
C PRO A 286 22.70 -4.72 -3.78
N TYR A 287 22.89 -4.92 -2.48
CA TYR A 287 22.75 -6.21 -1.84
C TYR A 287 21.29 -6.61 -1.80
N VAL A 288 21.01 -7.89 -2.07
CA VAL A 288 19.63 -8.38 -2.02
C VAL A 288 19.39 -9.05 -0.68
N VAL A 289 18.44 -8.52 0.07
CA VAL A 289 17.93 -9.06 1.33
C VAL A 289 16.43 -9.27 1.16
N LEU A 290 16.03 -10.52 0.95
CA LEU A 290 14.63 -10.88 0.70
C LEU A 290 13.76 -10.65 1.95
N ASN A 291 12.47 -10.38 1.79
CA ASN A 291 11.55 -10.32 2.93
C ASN A 291 10.97 -11.72 3.24
N ALA A 292 11.86 -12.68 3.48
CA ALA A 292 11.54 -14.05 3.78
C ALA A 292 10.99 -14.23 5.21
N PRO A 293 10.21 -15.28 5.50
CA PRO A 293 9.83 -15.65 6.87
C PRO A 293 11.02 -16.23 7.63
N HIS A 294 10.89 -16.38 8.94
CA HIS A 294 11.81 -17.19 9.73
C HIS A 294 11.69 -18.66 9.33
N GLY A 295 12.81 -19.34 9.15
CA GLY A 295 12.85 -20.79 8.89
C GLY A 295 12.58 -21.59 10.15
N THR A 296 13.17 -21.18 11.27
CA THR A 296 12.94 -21.74 12.59
C THR A 296 12.59 -20.60 13.54
N HIS A 297 11.32 -20.46 13.88
CA HIS A 297 10.90 -19.55 14.92
C HIS A 297 10.70 -20.32 16.22
N THR A 298 11.47 -19.97 17.25
CA THR A 298 11.16 -20.39 18.62
C THR A 298 10.28 -19.30 19.21
N PRO A 299 8.98 -19.55 19.46
CA PRO A 299 8.12 -18.59 20.12
C PRO A 299 8.71 -18.21 21.49
N ASP A 300 8.51 -16.97 21.93
CA ASP A 300 8.82 -16.58 23.30
C ASP A 300 7.96 -17.41 24.27
N ASP A 301 8.41 -17.65 25.51
CA ASP A 301 7.77 -18.56 26.47
C ASP A 301 6.27 -18.32 26.66
N ASP A 302 5.82 -17.06 26.61
CA ASP A 302 4.40 -16.67 26.71
C ASP A 302 3.59 -16.98 25.42
N GLU A 303 4.24 -17.35 24.32
CA GLU A 303 3.61 -17.65 23.02
C GLU A 303 3.51 -19.14 22.74
N LEU A 304 4.25 -19.97 23.47
CA LEU A 304 4.30 -21.44 23.29
C LEU A 304 2.96 -22.13 23.52
N ASP A 305 2.10 -21.57 24.37
CA ASP A 305 0.81 -22.17 24.75
C ASP A 305 -0.34 -21.81 23.79
N LEU A 306 -0.09 -21.03 22.72
CA LEU A 306 -1.14 -20.62 21.80
C LEU A 306 -1.23 -21.61 20.62
N PRO A 307 -2.31 -22.41 20.53
CA PRO A 307 -2.46 -23.37 19.45
C PRO A 307 -2.57 -22.65 18.09
N VAL A 308 -2.00 -23.28 17.06
CA VAL A 308 -2.23 -22.82 15.68
C VAL A 308 -3.67 -23.16 15.31
N PRO A 309 -4.49 -22.20 14.85
CA PRO A 309 -5.85 -22.49 14.43
C PRO A 309 -5.86 -23.46 13.23
N ASP A 310 -6.83 -24.36 13.18
CA ASP A 310 -7.03 -25.22 12.02
C ASP A 310 -7.84 -24.47 10.94
N ILE A 311 -7.19 -24.20 9.81
CA ILE A 311 -7.80 -23.46 8.69
C ILE A 311 -9.03 -24.19 8.12
N ARG A 312 -9.02 -25.55 8.06
CA ARG A 312 -10.14 -26.35 7.53
C ARG A 312 -11.32 -26.38 8.48
N ALA A 313 -11.05 -26.51 9.78
CA ALA A 313 -12.09 -26.43 10.80
C ALA A 313 -12.78 -25.05 10.79
N ILE A 314 -12.04 -23.95 10.59
CA ILE A 314 -12.62 -22.60 10.45
C ILE A 314 -13.51 -22.52 9.20
N CYS A 315 -13.10 -23.12 8.09
CA CYS A 315 -13.90 -23.15 6.86
C CYS A 315 -15.09 -24.14 6.95
N GLY A 316 -15.13 -25.03 7.95
CA GLY A 316 -16.16 -26.06 8.05
C GLY A 316 -16.09 -27.13 6.97
N ILE A 317 -14.88 -27.40 6.42
CA ILE A 317 -14.65 -28.35 5.31
C ILE A 317 -13.83 -29.56 5.74
N GLY A 318 -14.08 -30.69 5.05
CA GLY A 318 -13.34 -31.92 5.27
C GLY A 318 -11.93 -31.92 4.66
N PRO A 319 -11.11 -32.95 4.97
CA PRO A 319 -9.72 -33.03 4.49
C PRO A 319 -9.61 -33.18 2.96
N ASP A 320 -10.61 -33.75 2.30
CA ASP A 320 -10.59 -34.02 0.86
C ASP A 320 -11.12 -32.86 0.00
N VAL A 321 -11.69 -31.81 0.61
CA VAL A 321 -12.21 -30.63 -0.09
C VAL A 321 -11.07 -29.69 -0.46
N PRO A 322 -10.83 -29.37 -1.74
CA PRO A 322 -9.72 -28.51 -2.14
C PRO A 322 -9.88 -27.08 -1.59
N LEU A 323 -8.87 -26.58 -0.89
CA LEU A 323 -8.84 -25.23 -0.32
C LEU A 323 -7.71 -24.40 -0.95
N LEU A 324 -8.08 -23.37 -1.71
CA LEU A 324 -7.17 -22.35 -2.21
C LEU A 324 -7.06 -21.23 -1.18
N VAL A 325 -5.87 -20.73 -0.90
CA VAL A 325 -5.67 -19.67 0.10
C VAL A 325 -4.98 -18.43 -0.48
N TYR A 326 -5.49 -17.26 -0.12
CA TYR A 326 -4.82 -15.98 -0.27
C TYR A 326 -4.56 -15.38 1.12
N SER A 327 -3.32 -14.94 1.38
CA SER A 327 -2.95 -14.28 2.63
C SER A 327 -2.42 -12.88 2.35
N GLY A 328 -2.96 -11.86 3.04
CA GLY A 328 -2.45 -10.48 3.00
C GLY A 328 -3.50 -9.41 2.73
N GLY A 329 -3.08 -8.16 2.53
CA GLY A 329 -3.99 -7.04 2.30
C GLY A 329 -4.84 -7.22 1.05
N ALA A 330 -6.13 -6.93 1.16
CA ALA A 330 -7.08 -6.94 0.07
C ALA A 330 -7.11 -5.58 -0.65
N ALA A 331 -6.99 -5.60 -1.96
CA ALA A 331 -7.12 -4.42 -2.83
C ALA A 331 -7.33 -4.88 -4.27
N VAL A 332 -7.95 -4.07 -5.11
CA VAL A 332 -8.26 -4.41 -6.52
C VAL A 332 -7.03 -4.94 -7.26
N GLN A 333 -5.88 -4.26 -7.14
CA GLN A 333 -4.64 -4.70 -7.80
C GLN A 333 -4.08 -6.04 -7.27
N ARG A 334 -4.66 -6.61 -6.23
CA ARG A 334 -4.31 -7.95 -5.73
C ARG A 334 -5.07 -9.07 -6.44
N GLY A 335 -6.08 -8.76 -7.27
CA GLY A 335 -6.75 -9.67 -8.18
C GLY A 335 -7.57 -10.78 -7.53
N LEU A 336 -8.08 -10.56 -6.29
CA LEU A 336 -8.87 -11.57 -5.60
C LEU A 336 -10.19 -11.88 -6.29
N ASP A 337 -10.69 -10.94 -7.08
CA ASP A 337 -11.86 -11.09 -7.94
C ASP A 337 -11.70 -12.25 -8.95
N THR A 338 -10.51 -12.45 -9.52
CA THR A 338 -10.21 -13.59 -10.39
C THR A 338 -10.48 -14.92 -9.68
N MET A 339 -10.15 -15.04 -8.37
CA MET A 339 -10.40 -16.25 -7.59
C MET A 339 -11.90 -16.50 -7.40
N VAL A 340 -12.68 -15.45 -7.14
CA VAL A 340 -14.14 -15.55 -6.94
C VAL A 340 -14.86 -15.86 -8.26
N GLU A 341 -14.51 -15.16 -9.35
CA GLU A 341 -15.10 -15.36 -10.68
C GLU A 341 -14.84 -16.76 -11.26
N ALA A 342 -13.77 -17.42 -10.81
CA ALA A 342 -13.42 -18.78 -11.25
C ALA A 342 -14.22 -19.88 -10.56
N LEU A 343 -14.77 -19.65 -9.36
CA LEU A 343 -15.45 -20.69 -8.57
C LEU A 343 -16.60 -21.40 -9.28
N PRO A 344 -17.44 -20.78 -10.11
CA PRO A 344 -18.47 -21.49 -10.87
C PRO A 344 -17.92 -22.56 -11.83
N GLN A 345 -16.64 -22.46 -12.22
CA GLN A 345 -15.98 -23.39 -13.12
C GLN A 345 -15.11 -24.43 -12.36
N LEU A 346 -14.99 -24.31 -11.06
CA LEU A 346 -14.18 -25.18 -10.18
C LEU A 346 -15.11 -25.87 -9.20
N ASP A 347 -15.51 -27.10 -9.53
CA ASP A 347 -16.40 -27.88 -8.70
C ASP A 347 -15.71 -28.22 -7.36
N ASP A 348 -16.46 -28.11 -6.26
CA ASP A 348 -16.04 -28.43 -4.89
C ASP A 348 -14.80 -27.69 -4.36
N VAL A 349 -14.29 -26.70 -5.10
CA VAL A 349 -13.14 -25.89 -4.66
C VAL A 349 -13.62 -24.76 -3.75
N HIS A 350 -12.97 -24.62 -2.61
CA HIS A 350 -13.19 -23.53 -1.65
C HIS A 350 -12.03 -22.53 -1.67
N VAL A 351 -12.32 -21.27 -1.32
CA VAL A 351 -11.33 -20.18 -1.24
C VAL A 351 -11.33 -19.58 0.15
N GLY A 352 -10.16 -19.49 0.75
CA GLY A 352 -9.92 -18.84 2.03
C GLY A 352 -9.15 -17.52 1.85
N PHE A 353 -9.71 -16.39 2.32
CA PHE A 353 -9.07 -15.08 2.33
C PHE A 353 -8.61 -14.72 3.75
N VAL A 354 -7.31 -14.82 4.02
CA VAL A 354 -6.67 -14.34 5.25
C VAL A 354 -6.40 -12.84 5.07
N VAL A 355 -7.35 -11.99 5.49
CA VAL A 355 -7.31 -10.54 5.26
C VAL A 355 -7.42 -9.73 6.55
N PRO A 356 -6.79 -8.51 6.62
CA PRO A 356 -6.74 -7.73 7.86
C PRO A 356 -8.10 -7.27 8.37
N SER A 357 -9.07 -7.08 7.48
CA SER A 357 -10.39 -6.54 7.81
C SER A 357 -11.47 -7.15 6.94
N ALA A 358 -12.38 -7.86 7.58
CA ALA A 358 -13.59 -8.36 6.94
C ALA A 358 -14.52 -7.23 6.45
N THR A 359 -14.43 -6.03 7.05
CA THR A 359 -15.28 -4.87 6.70
C THR A 359 -14.66 -3.97 5.62
N ASP A 360 -13.53 -4.36 5.03
CA ASP A 360 -12.94 -3.63 3.91
C ASP A 360 -13.93 -3.58 2.74
N PRO A 361 -14.16 -2.41 2.11
CA PRO A 361 -15.12 -2.27 1.01
C PRO A 361 -14.88 -3.21 -0.17
N TYR A 362 -13.61 -3.50 -0.49
CA TYR A 362 -13.29 -4.43 -1.57
C TYR A 362 -13.59 -5.89 -1.17
N VAL A 363 -13.30 -6.27 0.08
CA VAL A 363 -13.68 -7.59 0.60
C VAL A 363 -15.21 -7.77 0.58
N GLN A 364 -15.97 -6.75 0.99
CA GLN A 364 -17.44 -6.79 0.91
C GLN A 364 -17.96 -6.90 -0.53
N GLN A 365 -17.30 -6.28 -1.50
CA GLN A 365 -17.63 -6.44 -2.93
C GLN A 365 -17.39 -7.87 -3.40
N LEU A 366 -16.29 -8.51 -2.98
CA LEU A 366 -16.00 -9.92 -3.32
C LEU A 366 -17.07 -10.87 -2.76
N LEU A 367 -17.48 -10.68 -1.51
CA LEU A 367 -18.54 -11.50 -0.89
C LEU A 367 -19.90 -11.30 -1.59
N ALA A 368 -20.25 -10.05 -1.92
CA ALA A 368 -21.47 -9.77 -2.69
C ALA A 368 -21.42 -10.46 -4.07
N ARG A 369 -20.27 -10.41 -4.74
CA ARG A 369 -20.08 -11.07 -6.03
C ARG A 369 -20.16 -12.59 -5.93
N ALA A 370 -19.59 -13.19 -4.87
CA ALA A 370 -19.73 -14.63 -4.61
C ALA A 370 -21.20 -15.05 -4.44
N ALA A 371 -22.00 -14.22 -3.76
CA ALA A 371 -23.44 -14.46 -3.60
C ALA A 371 -24.20 -14.37 -4.95
N GLU A 372 -23.89 -13.38 -5.79
CA GLU A 372 -24.46 -13.26 -7.14
C GLU A 372 -24.14 -14.48 -8.01
N LEU A 373 -22.94 -15.04 -7.87
CA LEU A 373 -22.51 -16.23 -8.61
C LEU A 373 -23.01 -17.56 -8.00
N GLY A 374 -23.70 -17.52 -6.86
CA GLY A 374 -24.22 -18.71 -6.17
C GLY A 374 -23.14 -19.57 -5.52
N VAL A 375 -21.98 -18.98 -5.16
CA VAL A 375 -20.81 -19.68 -4.59
C VAL A 375 -20.40 -19.12 -3.23
N ALA A 376 -21.29 -18.40 -2.53
CA ALA A 376 -21.00 -17.73 -1.27
C ALA A 376 -20.57 -18.70 -0.17
N ASP A 377 -21.08 -19.91 -0.16
CA ASP A 377 -20.76 -20.99 0.77
C ASP A 377 -19.33 -21.55 0.59
N ARG A 378 -18.70 -21.26 -0.54
CA ARG A 378 -17.34 -21.69 -0.87
C ARG A 378 -16.27 -20.58 -0.69
N VAL A 379 -16.68 -19.38 -0.22
CA VAL A 379 -15.77 -18.26 0.03
C VAL A 379 -15.70 -17.97 1.53
N HIS A 380 -14.53 -18.16 2.12
CA HIS A 380 -14.31 -18.05 3.56
C HIS A 380 -13.42 -16.85 3.90
N LEU A 381 -13.85 -16.03 4.89
CA LEU A 381 -12.98 -15.04 5.49
C LEU A 381 -12.27 -15.65 6.70
N LEU A 382 -10.94 -15.60 6.66
CA LEU A 382 -10.08 -16.22 7.66
C LEU A 382 -9.44 -15.17 8.55
N PRO A 383 -9.23 -15.45 9.85
CA PRO A 383 -8.59 -14.52 10.76
C PRO A 383 -7.11 -14.33 10.43
N TYR A 384 -6.59 -13.14 10.76
CA TYR A 384 -5.15 -12.95 10.85
C TYR A 384 -4.60 -13.75 12.04
N VAL A 385 -3.53 -14.49 11.77
CA VAL A 385 -2.79 -15.21 12.80
C VAL A 385 -1.49 -14.47 13.13
N ARG A 386 -0.82 -14.83 14.22
CA ARG A 386 0.48 -14.27 14.57
C ARG A 386 1.53 -14.67 13.52
N PHE A 387 2.56 -13.85 13.35
CA PHE A 387 3.55 -14.04 12.27
C PHE A 387 4.22 -15.43 12.29
N TRP A 388 4.46 -16.01 13.47
CA TRP A 388 5.04 -17.35 13.63
C TRP A 388 4.02 -18.48 13.37
N GLN A 389 2.73 -18.21 13.45
CA GLN A 389 1.65 -19.15 13.10
C GLN A 389 1.34 -19.18 11.61
N VAL A 390 1.81 -18.22 10.81
CA VAL A 390 1.40 -18.07 9.41
C VAL A 390 1.71 -19.30 8.59
N VAL A 391 2.94 -19.79 8.64
CA VAL A 391 3.36 -20.98 7.87
C VAL A 391 2.58 -22.24 8.28
N PRO A 392 2.52 -22.61 9.58
CA PRO A 392 1.75 -23.79 9.98
C PRO A 392 0.23 -23.64 9.76
N PHE A 393 -0.34 -22.43 9.86
CA PHE A 393 -1.74 -22.16 9.54
C PHE A 393 -2.04 -22.39 8.06
N LEU A 394 -1.18 -21.86 7.17
CA LEU A 394 -1.34 -21.97 5.73
C LEU A 394 -1.10 -23.42 5.23
N SER A 395 -0.28 -24.20 5.92
CA SER A 395 0.01 -25.60 5.52
C SER A 395 -1.23 -26.51 5.51
N GLY A 396 -2.32 -26.11 6.17
CA GLY A 396 -3.62 -26.79 6.10
C GLY A 396 -4.39 -26.55 4.80
N ALA A 397 -3.97 -25.63 3.92
CA ALA A 397 -4.54 -25.44 2.59
C ALA A 397 -3.89 -26.37 1.55
N ASP A 398 -4.43 -26.39 0.33
CA ASP A 398 -3.90 -27.19 -0.78
C ASP A 398 -3.08 -26.37 -1.77
N VAL A 399 -3.44 -25.13 -2.02
CA VAL A 399 -2.80 -24.23 -3.00
C VAL A 399 -2.71 -22.81 -2.47
N GLY A 400 -1.52 -22.23 -2.54
CA GLY A 400 -1.31 -20.79 -2.32
C GLY A 400 -1.53 -20.00 -3.60
N VAL A 401 -2.33 -18.92 -3.56
CA VAL A 401 -2.67 -18.14 -4.76
C VAL A 401 -2.15 -16.71 -4.65
N ILE A 402 -1.51 -16.22 -5.72
CA ILE A 402 -1.00 -14.84 -5.84
C ILE A 402 -1.47 -14.24 -7.18
N PRO A 403 -2.73 -13.76 -7.27
CA PRO A 403 -3.36 -13.37 -8.54
C PRO A 403 -3.17 -11.87 -8.86
N ILE A 404 -2.03 -11.29 -8.49
CA ILE A 404 -1.80 -9.84 -8.59
C ILE A 404 -1.75 -9.36 -10.03
N HIS A 405 -2.24 -8.13 -10.25
CA HIS A 405 -2.24 -7.49 -11.57
C HIS A 405 -0.86 -6.96 -11.96
N HIS A 406 -0.66 -6.72 -13.27
CA HIS A 406 0.54 -6.07 -13.78
C HIS A 406 0.67 -4.63 -13.29
N TRP A 407 1.61 -4.40 -12.39
CA TRP A 407 2.02 -3.09 -11.89
C TRP A 407 3.54 -3.04 -11.82
N PRO A 408 4.19 -1.88 -12.05
CA PRO A 408 5.65 -1.83 -12.08
C PRO A 408 6.33 -2.47 -10.87
N ASN A 409 5.81 -2.25 -9.65
CA ASN A 409 6.36 -2.87 -8.44
C ASN A 409 5.98 -4.35 -8.27
N HIS A 410 4.91 -4.81 -8.90
CA HIS A 410 4.58 -6.23 -8.92
C HIS A 410 5.50 -7.02 -9.83
N GLU A 411 5.98 -6.41 -10.93
CA GLU A 411 6.89 -7.06 -11.89
C GLU A 411 8.26 -7.41 -11.31
N ILE A 412 8.68 -6.71 -10.26
CA ILE A 412 10.06 -6.76 -9.77
C ILE A 412 10.19 -7.41 -8.38
N ALA A 413 9.08 -7.78 -7.73
CA ALA A 413 9.10 -8.25 -6.36
C ALA A 413 8.79 -9.73 -6.24
N LEU A 414 9.51 -10.41 -5.34
CA LEU A 414 9.03 -11.60 -4.65
C LEU A 414 8.42 -11.13 -3.33
N ILE A 415 7.10 -11.23 -3.22
CA ILE A 415 6.38 -10.74 -2.04
C ILE A 415 6.41 -11.77 -0.91
N THR A 416 6.28 -11.32 0.33
CA THR A 416 6.41 -12.15 1.55
C THR A 416 5.59 -13.44 1.48
N LYS A 417 4.34 -13.37 1.01
CA LYS A 417 3.47 -14.55 0.89
C LYS A 417 3.99 -15.65 -0.06
N PHE A 418 4.81 -15.29 -1.05
CA PHE A 418 5.47 -16.27 -1.92
C PHE A 418 6.36 -17.21 -1.11
N PHE A 419 7.12 -16.65 -0.19
CA PHE A 419 8.00 -17.40 0.70
C PHE A 419 7.21 -18.14 1.79
N GLU A 420 6.17 -17.53 2.35
CA GLU A 420 5.27 -18.17 3.33
C GLU A 420 4.60 -19.41 2.76
N TYR A 421 4.08 -19.34 1.53
CA TYR A 421 3.52 -20.51 0.83
C TYR A 421 4.58 -21.57 0.53
N SER A 422 5.80 -21.14 0.16
CA SER A 422 6.90 -22.07 -0.09
C SER A 422 7.29 -22.84 1.18
N HIS A 423 7.42 -22.14 2.32
CA HIS A 423 7.69 -22.80 3.60
C HIS A 423 6.53 -23.65 4.11
N ALA A 424 5.28 -23.29 3.80
CA ALA A 424 4.12 -24.14 4.00
C ALA A 424 4.04 -25.33 3.02
N ARG A 425 5.00 -25.44 2.08
CA ARG A 425 5.09 -26.47 1.02
C ARG A 425 3.83 -26.54 0.15
N LEU A 426 3.17 -25.40 -0.04
CA LEU A 426 2.00 -25.31 -0.91
C LEU A 426 2.42 -25.20 -2.37
N PRO A 427 1.84 -25.96 -3.29
CA PRO A 427 1.85 -25.59 -4.69
C PRO A 427 1.33 -24.17 -4.87
N ILE A 428 1.97 -23.36 -5.73
CA ILE A 428 1.64 -21.92 -5.86
C ILE A 428 1.06 -21.65 -7.24
N VAL A 429 -0.10 -20.98 -7.30
CA VAL A 429 -0.66 -20.44 -8.54
C VAL A 429 -0.44 -18.94 -8.55
N VAL A 430 0.36 -18.43 -9.50
CA VAL A 430 0.71 -17.03 -9.62
C VAL A 430 0.28 -16.44 -10.95
N SER A 431 -0.07 -15.17 -10.98
CA SER A 431 -0.20 -14.44 -12.25
C SER A 431 1.17 -14.26 -12.93
N ASP A 432 1.16 -13.95 -14.22
CA ASP A 432 2.37 -13.84 -15.05
C ASP A 432 3.19 -12.55 -14.83
N VAL A 433 3.10 -11.95 -13.64
CA VAL A 433 4.01 -10.88 -13.21
C VAL A 433 5.43 -11.43 -13.17
N ARG A 434 6.35 -10.70 -13.80
CA ARG A 434 7.65 -11.20 -14.26
C ARG A 434 8.42 -12.01 -13.22
N THR A 435 8.85 -11.39 -12.13
CA THR A 435 9.78 -12.01 -11.17
C THR A 435 9.19 -13.27 -10.50
N MET A 436 7.91 -13.26 -10.14
CA MET A 436 7.25 -14.43 -9.56
C MET A 436 7.05 -15.54 -10.61
N ALA A 437 6.58 -15.18 -11.80
CA ALA A 437 6.37 -16.14 -12.88
C ALA A 437 7.69 -16.83 -13.31
N GLU A 438 8.76 -16.06 -13.46
CA GLU A 438 10.10 -16.59 -13.76
C GLU A 438 10.59 -17.53 -12.65
N THR A 439 10.36 -17.15 -11.39
CA THR A 439 10.75 -17.99 -10.25
C THR A 439 9.97 -19.29 -10.23
N VAL A 440 8.63 -19.26 -10.36
CA VAL A 440 7.79 -20.48 -10.37
C VAL A 440 8.18 -21.40 -11.52
N ARG A 441 8.41 -20.86 -12.73
CA ARG A 441 8.83 -21.67 -13.88
C ARG A 441 10.19 -22.34 -13.67
N ARG A 442 11.13 -21.63 -13.02
CA ARG A 442 12.48 -22.15 -12.73
C ARG A 442 12.47 -23.21 -11.65
N THR A 443 11.68 -23.02 -10.58
CA THR A 443 11.67 -23.92 -9.42
C THR A 443 10.67 -25.07 -9.55
N GLY A 444 9.65 -24.94 -10.40
CA GLY A 444 8.65 -25.98 -10.64
C GLY A 444 7.62 -26.16 -9.52
N GLN A 445 7.55 -25.25 -8.56
CA GLN A 445 6.67 -25.35 -7.38
C GLN A 445 5.21 -24.97 -7.64
N GLY A 446 4.82 -24.67 -8.89
CA GLY A 446 3.46 -24.24 -9.18
C GLY A 446 3.22 -23.92 -10.65
N GLU A 447 2.08 -23.28 -10.90
CA GLU A 447 1.62 -22.87 -12.22
C GLU A 447 1.55 -21.34 -12.36
N VAL A 448 1.70 -20.89 -13.60
CA VAL A 448 1.58 -19.47 -13.99
C VAL A 448 0.35 -19.32 -14.87
N PHE A 449 -0.45 -18.27 -14.62
CA PHE A 449 -1.60 -17.90 -15.44
C PHE A 449 -1.51 -16.43 -15.85
N ARG A 450 -2.21 -16.04 -16.93
CA ARG A 450 -2.30 -14.64 -17.36
C ARG A 450 -3.12 -13.82 -16.36
N ALA A 451 -2.55 -12.74 -15.85
CA ALA A 451 -3.24 -11.84 -14.91
C ALA A 451 -4.63 -11.44 -15.45
N GLU A 452 -5.63 -11.42 -14.56
CA GLU A 452 -7.03 -11.06 -14.88
C GLU A 452 -7.74 -12.02 -15.85
N ASP A 453 -7.13 -13.15 -16.26
CA ASP A 453 -7.74 -14.17 -17.12
C ASP A 453 -8.28 -15.33 -16.29
N VAL A 454 -9.59 -15.32 -16.05
CA VAL A 454 -10.30 -16.35 -15.27
C VAL A 454 -10.14 -17.75 -15.89
N THR A 455 -10.19 -17.86 -17.22
CA THR A 455 -10.09 -19.16 -17.91
C THR A 455 -8.71 -19.76 -17.74
N ASP A 456 -7.66 -18.95 -17.88
CA ASP A 456 -6.28 -19.42 -17.69
C ASP A 456 -5.97 -19.70 -16.21
N TYR A 457 -6.58 -18.94 -15.30
CA TYR A 457 -6.51 -19.24 -13.86
C TYR A 457 -7.14 -20.60 -13.53
N VAL A 458 -8.33 -20.91 -14.06
CA VAL A 458 -8.97 -22.21 -13.89
C VAL A 458 -8.09 -23.36 -14.43
N ARG A 459 -7.46 -23.17 -15.60
CA ARG A 459 -6.48 -24.12 -16.14
C ARG A 459 -5.34 -24.38 -15.17
N ALA A 460 -4.74 -23.33 -14.64
CA ALA A 460 -3.62 -23.43 -13.71
C ALA A 460 -4.00 -24.12 -12.40
N VAL A 461 -5.15 -23.78 -11.81
CA VAL A 461 -5.67 -24.42 -10.60
C VAL A 461 -5.92 -25.91 -10.84
N ARG A 462 -6.59 -26.28 -11.93
CA ARG A 462 -6.85 -27.68 -12.27
C ARG A 462 -5.57 -28.47 -12.47
N ALA A 463 -4.55 -27.88 -13.11
CA ALA A 463 -3.26 -28.53 -13.30
C ALA A 463 -2.58 -28.85 -11.96
N VAL A 464 -2.63 -27.90 -11.02
CA VAL A 464 -2.05 -28.10 -9.68
C VAL A 464 -2.84 -29.14 -8.89
N LEU A 465 -4.16 -29.10 -8.89
CA LEU A 465 -5.01 -30.03 -8.15
C LEU A 465 -4.95 -31.45 -8.72
N ALA A 466 -4.66 -31.62 -10.00
CA ALA A 466 -4.52 -32.94 -10.64
C ALA A 466 -3.25 -33.71 -10.16
N ASP A 467 -2.16 -33.01 -9.87
CA ASP A 467 -0.92 -33.59 -9.39
C ASP A 467 -0.17 -32.69 -8.40
N PRO A 468 -0.71 -32.47 -7.20
CA PRO A 468 -0.09 -31.58 -6.21
C PRO A 468 1.26 -32.12 -5.70
N LYS A 469 1.51 -33.45 -5.77
CA LYS A 469 2.75 -34.06 -5.33
C LYS A 469 3.92 -33.60 -6.19
N ARG A 470 3.73 -33.53 -7.50
CA ARG A 470 4.73 -33.02 -8.45
C ARG A 470 5.26 -31.63 -8.05
N TYR A 471 4.36 -30.71 -7.72
CA TYR A 471 4.73 -29.33 -7.36
C TYR A 471 5.34 -29.25 -5.96
N ARG A 472 4.88 -30.07 -5.02
CA ARG A 472 5.47 -30.15 -3.67
C ARG A 472 6.88 -30.73 -3.70
N ALA A 473 7.20 -31.65 -4.62
CA ALA A 473 8.54 -32.19 -4.78
C ALA A 473 9.61 -31.15 -5.10
N ALA A 474 9.23 -30.01 -5.69
CA ALA A 474 10.15 -28.89 -5.92
C ALA A 474 10.78 -28.35 -4.63
N TYR A 475 10.09 -28.49 -3.51
CA TYR A 475 10.59 -28.05 -2.19
C TYR A 475 11.58 -29.04 -1.54
N ASP A 476 11.81 -30.19 -2.16
CA ASP A 476 12.82 -31.19 -1.73
C ASP A 476 14.20 -30.87 -2.33
N GLU A 477 14.28 -29.85 -3.21
CA GLU A 477 15.56 -29.39 -3.75
C GLU A 477 16.42 -28.82 -2.62
N PRO A 478 17.62 -29.37 -2.38
CA PRO A 478 18.48 -28.92 -1.31
C PRO A 478 18.86 -27.44 -1.43
N GLY A 479 18.77 -26.71 -0.35
CA GLY A 479 19.10 -25.29 -0.28
C GLY A 479 18.03 -24.35 -0.85
N LEU A 480 16.89 -24.84 -1.38
CA LEU A 480 15.86 -23.96 -1.92
C LEU A 480 15.15 -23.17 -0.82
N LEU A 481 14.61 -23.86 0.17
CA LEU A 481 13.91 -23.22 1.29
C LEU A 481 14.88 -22.52 2.25
N GLU A 482 16.05 -23.06 2.48
CA GLU A 482 17.10 -22.46 3.33
C GLU A 482 17.51 -21.08 2.84
N ARG A 483 17.67 -20.88 1.54
CA ARG A 483 17.95 -19.56 0.94
C ARG A 483 16.78 -18.56 1.12
N TRP A 484 15.60 -19.05 1.36
CA TRP A 484 14.38 -18.25 1.54
C TRP A 484 13.96 -18.11 3.00
N THR A 485 14.91 -18.24 3.93
CA THR A 485 14.72 -17.96 5.34
C THR A 485 15.20 -16.54 5.68
N TRP A 486 14.65 -15.96 6.74
CA TRP A 486 15.14 -14.70 7.25
C TRP A 486 16.57 -14.82 7.82
N GLU A 487 16.90 -15.96 8.38
CA GLU A 487 18.23 -16.26 8.94
C GLU A 487 19.30 -16.10 7.84
N ALA A 488 19.13 -16.70 6.67
CA ALA A 488 20.04 -16.53 5.54
C ALA A 488 20.10 -15.06 5.03
N GLN A 489 19.01 -14.32 5.16
CA GLN A 489 18.99 -12.91 4.80
C GLN A 489 19.69 -12.03 5.84
N ALA A 490 19.61 -12.41 7.12
CA ALA A 490 20.29 -11.74 8.22
C ALA A 490 21.82 -11.87 8.11
N GLU A 491 22.32 -13.00 7.62
CA GLU A 491 23.75 -13.17 7.31
C GLU A 491 24.23 -12.16 6.26
N VAL A 492 23.50 -11.99 5.17
CA VAL A 492 23.82 -10.97 4.16
C VAL A 492 23.81 -9.55 4.74
N LEU A 493 22.86 -9.28 5.64
CA LEU A 493 22.77 -7.99 6.31
C LEU A 493 24.01 -7.75 7.22
N ASP A 494 24.41 -8.74 7.99
CA ASP A 494 25.56 -8.67 8.88
C ASP A 494 26.88 -8.52 8.10
N GLU A 495 27.03 -9.24 6.97
CA GLU A 495 28.16 -9.05 6.07
C GLU A 495 28.28 -7.59 5.57
N VAL A 496 27.15 -6.96 5.21
CA VAL A 496 27.15 -5.55 4.81
C VAL A 496 27.64 -4.64 5.93
N TYR A 497 27.18 -4.86 7.15
CA TYR A 497 27.57 -4.03 8.29
C TYR A 497 29.05 -4.24 8.65
N THR A 498 29.51 -5.48 8.73
CA THR A 498 30.89 -5.84 9.02
C THR A 498 31.86 -5.28 7.99
N ARG A 499 31.49 -5.31 6.71
CA ARG A 499 32.27 -4.71 5.62
C ARG A 499 32.40 -3.19 5.75
N LEU A 500 31.34 -2.52 6.21
CA LEU A 500 31.35 -1.06 6.38
C LEU A 500 32.07 -0.60 7.64
N LEU A 501 32.08 -1.43 8.68
CA LEU A 501 32.69 -1.16 9.98
C LEU A 501 33.68 -2.28 10.39
N PRO A 502 34.81 -2.43 9.66
CA PRO A 502 35.80 -3.46 9.95
C PRO A 502 36.44 -3.22 11.33
N GLY A 503 36.67 -4.30 12.09
CA GLY A 503 37.34 -4.24 13.39
C GLY A 503 36.40 -4.13 14.59
N ARG A 504 35.08 -4.17 14.42
CA ARG A 504 34.15 -4.46 15.51
C ARG A 504 34.07 -5.98 15.75
N PRO A 505 33.89 -6.44 17.00
CA PRO A 505 33.73 -7.86 17.27
C PRO A 505 32.50 -8.34 16.54
N GLY A 506 32.67 -9.28 15.59
CA GLY A 506 31.60 -10.10 15.05
C GLY A 506 30.97 -10.94 16.17
N PRO A 507 29.86 -11.63 15.91
CA PRO A 507 29.19 -12.46 16.90
C PRO A 507 30.21 -13.38 17.54
N GLN A 508 30.25 -13.40 18.88
CA GLN A 508 30.98 -14.43 19.60
C GLN A 508 30.24 -15.74 19.28
N THR A 509 30.82 -16.52 18.38
CA THR A 509 30.40 -17.91 18.18
C THR A 509 30.65 -18.66 19.48
N GLY A 510 29.58 -18.77 20.28
CA GLY A 510 29.54 -19.62 21.46
C GLY A 510 29.01 -20.99 21.09
#